data_aad32ed81649dae952b691b1d60b20f1
#
_entry.id   aad32ed81649dae952b691b1d60b20f1
#
_cell.length_a   1.000
_cell.length_b   1.000
_cell.length_c   1.000
_cell.angle_alpha   90.00
_cell.angle_beta   90.00
_cell.angle_gamma   90.00
#
_symmetry.space_group_name_H-M   'P 1'
#
loop_
_entity.id
_entity.type
_entity.pdbx_description
1 polymer ?
#
loop_
_entity_poly.entity_id
_entity_poly.type
_entity_poly.pdbx_seq_one_letter_code
_entity_poly.pdbx_strand_id
1 'polypeptide(L)'
;MARCLFRYVPMFLAVLLASLLSGCYSFTASTLPSHIKTVQIHEVEDKTLDPVLANNIRAGVLDMFKSNAGGVRIVNENANADFEMTLLSYTNKPENYNSSSDVETYRVTIRVSVKFYDNVKEKIIYENKSLSADGTYDVAKNESEDRHGQARAIEKLQDLIVANALAKW
;
A
#
# COMPACT_ATOMS: atom_id res chain seq x y z
N MET A 1 -27.44 -15.02 56.17
CA MET A 1 -27.36 -14.76 54.73
C MET A 1 -26.06 -14.04 54.26
N ALA A 2 -25.23 -13.49 55.13
CA ALA A 2 -24.02 -12.74 54.75
C ALA A 2 -22.79 -13.58 54.40
N ARG A 3 -22.74 -14.88 54.72
CA ARG A 3 -21.56 -15.75 54.46
C ARG A 3 -21.43 -16.27 53.04
N CYS A 4 -22.51 -16.28 52.25
CA CYS A 4 -22.45 -16.69 50.83
C CYS A 4 -21.91 -15.62 49.91
N LEU A 5 -22.14 -14.33 50.20
CA LEU A 5 -21.68 -13.24 49.36
C LEU A 5 -20.14 -13.11 49.31
N PHE A 6 -19.48 -13.40 50.46
CA PHE A 6 -18.02 -13.24 50.57
C PHE A 6 -17.24 -14.29 49.76
N ARG A 7 -17.87 -15.38 49.38
CA ARG A 7 -17.24 -16.48 48.63
C ARG A 7 -17.14 -16.18 47.11
N TYR A 8 -17.97 -15.27 46.58
CA TYR A 8 -17.99 -14.90 45.17
C TYR A 8 -17.17 -13.63 44.87
N VAL A 9 -16.79 -12.85 45.88
CA VAL A 9 -15.99 -11.63 45.74
C VAL A 9 -14.64 -11.90 45.07
N PRO A 10 -13.85 -12.96 45.45
CA PRO A 10 -12.57 -13.18 44.77
C PRO A 10 -12.74 -13.66 43.34
N MET A 11 -13.82 -14.36 43.00
CA MET A 11 -14.11 -14.82 41.66
C MET A 11 -14.51 -13.64 40.76
N PHE A 12 -15.29 -12.68 41.28
CA PHE A 12 -15.66 -11.45 40.56
C PHE A 12 -14.45 -10.54 40.34
N LEU A 13 -13.56 -10.44 41.32
CA LEU A 13 -12.33 -9.70 41.26
C LEU A 13 -11.35 -10.30 40.21
N ALA A 14 -11.28 -11.63 40.14
CA ALA A 14 -10.45 -12.34 39.16
C ALA A 14 -10.95 -12.13 37.72
N VAL A 15 -12.27 -12.14 37.50
CA VAL A 15 -12.87 -11.86 36.17
C VAL A 15 -12.67 -10.39 35.76
N LEU A 16 -12.80 -9.46 36.73
CA LEU A 16 -12.55 -8.04 36.48
C LEU A 16 -11.07 -7.78 36.15
N LEU A 17 -10.14 -8.45 36.81
CA LEU A 17 -8.70 -8.34 36.55
C LEU A 17 -8.32 -8.97 35.22
N ALA A 18 -8.96 -10.06 34.79
CA ALA A 18 -8.76 -10.71 33.50
C ALA A 18 -9.25 -9.83 32.31
N SER A 19 -10.32 -9.03 32.53
CA SER A 19 -10.82 -8.11 31.52
C SER A 19 -9.93 -6.88 31.29
N LEU A 20 -9.09 -6.53 32.26
CA LEU A 20 -8.11 -5.43 32.13
C LEU A 20 -6.85 -5.84 31.35
N LEU A 21 -6.62 -7.14 31.16
CA LEU A 21 -5.50 -7.69 30.39
C LEU A 21 -5.80 -7.84 28.88
N SER A 22 -7.03 -7.62 28.45
CA SER A 22 -7.38 -7.49 27.03
C SER A 22 -6.95 -6.12 26.48
N GLY A 23 -5.70 -5.72 26.74
CA GLY A 23 -5.07 -4.59 26.10
C GLY A 23 -5.14 -4.79 24.59
N CYS A 24 -5.75 -3.85 23.88
CA CYS A 24 -5.73 -3.79 22.45
C CYS A 24 -4.28 -3.86 21.97
N TYR A 25 -3.87 -5.04 21.52
CA TYR A 25 -2.65 -5.19 20.75
C TYR A 25 -2.92 -4.52 19.39
N SER A 26 -2.69 -3.20 19.35
CA SER A 26 -2.67 -2.48 18.10
C SER A 26 -1.40 -2.91 17.36
N PHE A 27 -1.55 -3.86 16.47
CA PHE A 27 -0.51 -4.18 15.48
C PHE A 27 -0.42 -2.98 14.53
N THR A 28 0.36 -1.99 14.88
CA THR A 28 0.84 -1.00 13.92
C THR A 28 1.86 -1.72 13.02
N ALA A 29 1.33 -2.44 12.05
CA ALA A 29 2.10 -3.02 10.97
C ALA A 29 2.71 -1.88 10.15
N SER A 30 3.97 -1.99 9.88
CA SER A 30 4.89 -1.20 9.09
C SER A 30 5.71 -0.19 9.89
N THR A 31 6.79 -0.68 10.46
CA THR A 31 7.79 0.19 11.03
C THR A 31 9.00 0.21 10.11
N LEU A 32 9.18 1.30 9.37
CA LEU A 32 10.47 1.61 8.77
C LEU A 32 11.54 1.65 9.87
N PRO A 33 12.82 1.40 9.55
CA PRO A 33 13.90 1.52 10.53
C PRO A 33 13.81 2.83 11.30
N SER A 34 14.00 2.79 12.61
CA SER A 34 13.74 3.90 13.53
C SER A 34 14.52 5.19 13.22
N HIS A 35 15.60 5.11 12.45
CA HIS A 35 16.39 6.27 12.01
C HIS A 35 15.78 6.97 10.78
N ILE A 36 14.86 6.32 10.03
CA ILE A 36 14.18 6.94 8.90
C ILE A 36 12.99 7.74 9.42
N LYS A 37 13.13 9.04 9.47
CA LYS A 37 12.10 9.99 9.91
C LYS A 37 11.53 10.81 8.76
N THR A 38 12.27 10.89 7.66
CA THR A 38 11.89 11.64 6.47
C THR A 38 12.14 10.81 5.22
N VAL A 39 11.21 10.90 4.28
CA VAL A 39 11.29 10.25 2.97
C VAL A 39 11.05 11.28 1.88
N GLN A 40 11.89 11.28 0.87
CA GLN A 40 11.66 12.00 -0.38
C GLN A 40 11.07 11.03 -1.39
N ILE A 41 9.91 11.39 -1.96
CA ILE A 41 9.28 10.64 -3.04
C ILE A 41 9.52 11.42 -4.32
N HIS A 42 10.40 10.89 -5.15
CA HIS A 42 10.77 11.50 -6.42
C HIS A 42 9.61 11.48 -7.43
N GLU A 43 9.72 12.27 -8.47
CA GLU A 43 8.82 12.16 -9.61
C GLU A 43 9.00 10.81 -10.28
N VAL A 44 7.89 10.23 -10.78
CA VAL A 44 7.94 8.95 -11.49
C VAL A 44 8.55 9.18 -12.86
N GLU A 45 9.69 8.57 -13.13
CA GLU A 45 10.27 8.55 -14.47
C GLU A 45 9.32 7.78 -15.40
N ASP A 46 8.87 8.41 -16.48
CA ASP A 46 7.90 7.83 -17.40
C ASP A 46 8.58 7.38 -18.70
N LYS A 47 8.55 6.06 -18.97
CA LYS A 47 9.01 5.47 -20.23
C LYS A 47 7.87 5.16 -21.22
N THR A 48 6.62 5.43 -20.83
CA THR A 48 5.43 5.13 -21.64
C THR A 48 4.90 6.35 -22.38
N LEU A 49 5.39 7.55 -22.06
CA LEU A 49 4.91 8.83 -22.55
C LEU A 49 3.46 9.13 -22.13
N ASP A 50 3.06 8.65 -20.95
CA ASP A 50 1.77 8.94 -20.31
C ASP A 50 1.98 9.68 -18.97
N PRO A 51 2.19 10.99 -19.00
CA PRO A 51 2.46 11.79 -17.81
C PRO A 51 1.26 11.81 -16.83
N VAL A 52 0.03 11.60 -17.33
CA VAL A 52 -1.16 11.54 -16.47
C VAL A 52 -1.12 10.28 -15.59
N LEU A 53 -0.82 9.13 -16.19
CA LEU A 53 -0.66 7.88 -15.47
C LEU A 53 0.51 7.96 -14.47
N ALA A 54 1.66 8.49 -14.87
CA ALA A 54 2.82 8.68 -14.00
C ALA A 54 2.48 9.54 -12.77
N ASN A 55 1.75 10.66 -12.97
CA ASN A 55 1.28 11.51 -11.89
C ASN A 55 0.27 10.81 -10.96
N ASN A 56 -0.65 10.02 -11.51
CA ASN A 56 -1.60 9.24 -10.73
C ASN A 56 -0.89 8.19 -9.85
N ILE A 57 0.11 7.51 -10.40
CA ILE A 57 0.95 6.56 -9.64
C ILE A 57 1.67 7.29 -8.50
N ARG A 58 2.28 8.45 -8.78
CA ARG A 58 2.97 9.25 -7.76
C ARG A 58 2.02 9.70 -6.66
N ALA A 59 0.84 10.20 -7.01
CA ALA A 59 -0.19 10.61 -6.04
C ALA A 59 -0.60 9.44 -5.14
N GLY A 60 -0.83 8.27 -5.74
CA GLY A 60 -1.16 7.06 -5.00
C GLY A 60 -0.06 6.65 -4.02
N VAL A 61 1.21 6.71 -4.43
CA VAL A 61 2.34 6.40 -3.55
C VAL A 61 2.45 7.41 -2.40
N LEU A 62 2.24 8.69 -2.66
CA LEU A 62 2.19 9.73 -1.62
C LEU A 62 1.12 9.42 -0.56
N ASP A 63 -0.07 9.03 -0.99
CA ASP A 63 -1.18 8.70 -0.08
C ASP A 63 -0.92 7.39 0.67
N MET A 64 -0.31 6.41 0.02
CA MET A 64 0.15 5.17 0.64
C MET A 64 1.14 5.45 1.78
N PHE A 65 2.18 6.27 1.55
CA PHE A 65 3.16 6.61 2.59
C PHE A 65 2.52 7.36 3.76
N LYS A 66 1.61 8.31 3.49
CA LYS A 66 0.86 9.03 4.55
C LYS A 66 0.03 8.09 5.42
N SER A 67 -0.56 7.06 4.82
CA SER A 67 -1.46 6.13 5.51
C SER A 67 -0.72 5.01 6.24
N ASN A 68 0.39 4.52 5.69
CA ASN A 68 1.04 3.28 6.14
C ASN A 68 2.40 3.49 6.80
N ALA A 69 3.11 4.60 6.55
CA ALA A 69 4.42 4.87 7.15
C ALA A 69 4.28 5.76 8.40
N GLY A 70 3.70 5.22 9.47
CA GLY A 70 3.44 5.97 10.70
C GLY A 70 4.68 6.69 11.25
N GLY A 71 4.57 8.01 11.45
CA GLY A 71 5.63 8.85 12.01
C GLY A 71 6.70 9.31 11.03
N VAL A 72 6.60 8.95 9.75
CA VAL A 72 7.50 9.43 8.69
C VAL A 72 6.92 10.67 8.02
N ARG A 73 7.75 11.69 7.82
CA ARG A 73 7.38 12.91 7.11
C ARG A 73 7.89 12.86 5.68
N ILE A 74 7.05 13.27 4.73
CA ILE A 74 7.45 13.45 3.34
C ILE A 74 8.07 14.82 3.19
N VAL A 75 9.27 14.88 2.61
CA VAL A 75 10.04 16.12 2.36
C VAL A 75 10.50 16.15 0.91
N ASN A 76 10.87 17.32 0.42
CA ASN A 76 11.32 17.49 -0.96
C ASN A 76 12.84 17.40 -1.12
N GLU A 77 13.59 17.49 -0.03
CA GLU A 77 15.07 17.47 -0.03
C GLU A 77 15.61 17.01 1.33
N ASN A 78 16.86 16.59 1.36
CA ASN A 78 17.57 16.19 2.58
C ASN A 78 16.83 15.11 3.39
N ALA A 79 16.23 14.13 2.71
CA ALA A 79 15.53 13.02 3.33
C ALA A 79 16.48 11.97 3.89
N ASN A 80 16.03 11.25 4.93
CA ASN A 80 16.74 10.07 5.44
C ASN A 80 16.68 8.89 4.46
N ALA A 81 15.67 8.86 3.60
CA ALA A 81 15.55 7.86 2.56
C ALA A 81 14.87 8.42 1.31
N ASP A 82 15.23 7.86 0.16
CA ASP A 82 14.70 8.21 -1.15
C ASP A 82 13.86 7.07 -1.72
N PHE A 83 12.68 7.43 -2.23
CA PHE A 83 11.80 6.53 -2.93
C PHE A 83 11.69 6.93 -4.40
N GLU A 84 12.25 6.09 -5.26
CA GLU A 84 12.34 6.29 -6.70
C GLU A 84 11.44 5.28 -7.41
N MET A 85 10.74 5.72 -8.46
CA MET A 85 9.98 4.84 -9.36
C MET A 85 10.16 5.22 -10.80
N THR A 86 10.14 4.19 -11.66
CA THR A 86 10.09 4.34 -13.12
C THR A 86 8.89 3.56 -13.64
N LEU A 87 8.00 4.21 -14.37
CA LEU A 87 6.92 3.56 -15.13
C LEU A 87 7.52 2.93 -16.39
N LEU A 88 7.55 1.60 -16.44
CA LEU A 88 8.20 0.84 -17.51
C LEU A 88 7.26 0.52 -18.65
N SER A 89 6.02 0.16 -18.35
CA SER A 89 5.02 -0.16 -19.37
C SER A 89 3.60 -0.06 -18.82
N TYR A 90 2.69 0.24 -19.72
CA TYR A 90 1.27 0.22 -19.53
C TYR A 90 0.63 -0.59 -20.67
N THR A 91 -0.32 -1.45 -20.36
CA THR A 91 -1.10 -2.18 -21.35
C THR A 91 -2.56 -2.26 -20.94
N ASN A 92 -3.46 -2.13 -21.91
CA ASN A 92 -4.89 -2.32 -21.77
C ASN A 92 -5.34 -3.33 -22.81
N LYS A 93 -5.84 -4.52 -22.38
CA LYS A 93 -6.17 -5.63 -23.27
C LYS A 93 -7.53 -6.22 -22.89
N PRO A 94 -8.33 -6.66 -23.90
CA PRO A 94 -9.49 -7.48 -23.64
C PRO A 94 -9.13 -8.73 -22.83
N GLU A 95 -9.97 -9.05 -21.84
CA GLU A 95 -9.78 -10.21 -20.97
C GLU A 95 -10.90 -11.25 -21.14
N ASN A 96 -12.15 -10.80 -21.07
CA ASN A 96 -13.30 -11.69 -21.22
C ASN A 96 -14.23 -11.17 -22.33
N TYR A 97 -14.91 -12.14 -22.95
CA TYR A 97 -15.92 -11.90 -23.98
C TYR A 97 -17.24 -12.50 -23.54
N ASN A 98 -18.36 -11.87 -23.92
CA ASN A 98 -19.69 -12.39 -23.71
C ASN A 98 -20.02 -13.48 -24.75
N SER A 99 -21.21 -14.07 -24.63
CA SER A 99 -21.69 -15.09 -25.56
C SER A 99 -21.85 -14.61 -27.02
N SER A 100 -21.92 -13.31 -27.24
CA SER A 100 -22.00 -12.65 -28.54
C SER A 100 -20.63 -12.30 -29.14
N SER A 101 -19.55 -12.64 -28.42
CA SER A 101 -18.16 -12.31 -28.77
C SER A 101 -17.79 -10.81 -28.62
N ASP A 102 -18.62 -10.03 -27.91
CA ASP A 102 -18.25 -8.67 -27.53
C ASP A 102 -17.39 -8.69 -26.27
N VAL A 103 -16.47 -7.72 -26.16
CA VAL A 103 -15.63 -7.61 -24.96
C VAL A 103 -16.46 -7.22 -23.75
N GLU A 104 -16.40 -8.02 -22.70
CA GLU A 104 -17.08 -7.80 -21.44
C GLU A 104 -16.17 -7.10 -20.43
N THR A 105 -14.92 -7.57 -20.32
CA THR A 105 -13.95 -6.98 -19.41
C THR A 105 -12.61 -6.73 -20.08
N TYR A 106 -11.93 -5.68 -19.63
CA TYR A 106 -10.55 -5.37 -19.97
C TYR A 106 -9.64 -5.53 -18.76
N ARG A 107 -8.39 -5.88 -19.02
CA ARG A 107 -7.30 -5.89 -18.06
C ARG A 107 -6.30 -4.79 -18.38
N VAL A 108 -6.12 -3.90 -17.41
CA VAL A 108 -5.01 -2.94 -17.37
C VAL A 108 -3.86 -3.58 -16.61
N THR A 109 -2.65 -3.51 -17.15
CA THR A 109 -1.44 -3.92 -16.46
C THR A 109 -0.45 -2.78 -16.45
N ILE A 110 0.01 -2.39 -15.26
CA ILE A 110 1.04 -1.39 -15.01
C ILE A 110 2.29 -2.12 -14.52
N ARG A 111 3.43 -1.79 -15.09
CA ARG A 111 4.72 -2.32 -14.66
C ARG A 111 5.65 -1.18 -14.31
N VAL A 112 6.23 -1.25 -13.11
CA VAL A 112 7.15 -0.22 -12.60
C VAL A 112 8.45 -0.86 -12.11
N SER A 113 9.53 -0.09 -12.11
CA SER A 113 10.66 -0.37 -11.24
C SER A 113 10.52 0.50 -9.99
N VAL A 114 10.91 -0.05 -8.84
CA VAL A 114 10.84 0.61 -7.54
C VAL A 114 12.19 0.47 -6.86
N LYS A 115 12.72 1.56 -6.30
CA LYS A 115 13.90 1.57 -5.46
C LYS A 115 13.66 2.45 -4.25
N PHE A 116 13.86 1.88 -3.07
CA PHE A 116 13.81 2.56 -1.80
C PHE A 116 15.19 2.50 -1.16
N TYR A 117 15.82 3.65 -0.96
CA TYR A 117 17.20 3.77 -0.55
C TYR A 117 17.33 4.54 0.77
N ASP A 118 18.13 4.01 1.67
CA ASP A 118 18.47 4.60 2.98
C ASP A 118 19.71 5.50 2.82
N ASN A 119 19.52 6.81 2.87
CA ASN A 119 20.61 7.80 2.74
C ASN A 119 21.50 7.86 3.96
N VAL A 120 21.02 7.41 5.14
CA VAL A 120 21.79 7.44 6.39
C VAL A 120 22.75 6.26 6.47
N LYS A 121 22.32 5.08 6.05
CA LYS A 121 23.11 3.84 6.06
C LYS A 121 23.67 3.47 4.69
N GLU A 122 23.43 4.30 3.70
CA GLU A 122 23.89 4.12 2.31
C GLU A 122 23.59 2.72 1.76
N LYS A 123 22.33 2.25 1.95
CA LYS A 123 21.92 0.91 1.52
C LYS A 123 20.51 0.88 0.92
N ILE A 124 20.28 -0.11 0.06
CA ILE A 124 18.95 -0.38 -0.46
C ILE A 124 18.09 -1.01 0.64
N ILE A 125 16.92 -0.39 0.91
CA ILE A 125 15.87 -0.94 1.76
C ILE A 125 15.04 -1.95 0.97
N TYR A 126 14.63 -1.55 -0.23
CA TYR A 126 13.85 -2.38 -1.14
C TYR A 126 14.17 -2.03 -2.60
N GLU A 127 14.28 -3.03 -3.44
CA GLU A 127 14.39 -2.86 -4.88
C GLU A 127 13.57 -3.94 -5.58
N ASN A 128 12.80 -3.52 -6.58
CA ASN A 128 12.17 -4.41 -7.54
C ASN A 128 12.24 -3.77 -8.93
N LYS A 129 12.96 -4.40 -9.83
CA LYS A 129 13.21 -3.88 -11.19
C LYS A 129 12.02 -4.05 -12.13
N SER A 130 11.00 -4.82 -11.75
CA SER A 130 9.84 -5.11 -12.60
C SER A 130 8.62 -5.55 -11.78
N LEU A 131 8.17 -4.68 -10.88
CA LEU A 131 6.95 -4.88 -10.12
C LEU A 131 5.75 -4.67 -11.06
N SER A 132 4.82 -5.63 -11.09
CA SER A 132 3.63 -5.58 -11.95
C SER A 132 2.36 -5.65 -11.12
N ALA A 133 1.41 -4.80 -11.46
CA ALA A 133 0.07 -4.81 -10.90
C ALA A 133 -0.98 -4.71 -12.01
N ASP A 134 -2.09 -5.38 -11.83
CA ASP A 134 -3.19 -5.39 -12.78
C ASP A 134 -4.50 -4.98 -12.11
N GLY A 135 -5.35 -4.31 -12.88
CA GLY A 135 -6.72 -3.97 -12.54
C GLY A 135 -7.65 -4.26 -13.72
N THR A 136 -8.83 -4.74 -13.44
CA THR A 136 -9.83 -5.01 -14.48
C THR A 136 -10.95 -3.98 -14.42
N TYR A 137 -11.59 -3.72 -15.54
CA TYR A 137 -12.80 -2.91 -15.61
C TYR A 137 -13.82 -3.55 -16.57
N ASP A 138 -15.09 -3.28 -16.29
CA ASP A 138 -16.23 -3.93 -16.92
C ASP A 138 -16.98 -2.93 -17.80
N VAL A 139 -17.01 -3.17 -19.10
CA VAL A 139 -17.66 -2.29 -20.08
C VAL A 139 -19.18 -2.25 -19.88
N ALA A 140 -19.79 -3.36 -19.41
CA ALA A 140 -21.24 -3.45 -19.20
C ALA A 140 -21.71 -2.66 -17.97
N LYS A 141 -20.81 -2.31 -17.04
CA LYS A 141 -21.12 -1.55 -15.83
C LYS A 141 -20.92 -0.04 -15.95
N ASN A 142 -20.95 0.52 -17.16
CA ASN A 142 -20.60 1.91 -17.45
C ASN A 142 -19.15 2.29 -17.08
N GLU A 143 -18.28 1.31 -16.91
CA GLU A 143 -16.85 1.50 -16.76
C GLU A 143 -16.20 1.52 -18.16
N SER A 144 -16.64 2.45 -19.02
CA SER A 144 -16.20 2.49 -20.42
C SER A 144 -14.78 3.04 -20.63
N GLU A 145 -14.15 3.50 -19.55
CA GLU A 145 -12.82 4.11 -19.61
C GLU A 145 -11.80 3.28 -18.81
N ASP A 146 -10.61 3.15 -19.33
CA ASP A 146 -9.50 2.40 -18.73
C ASP A 146 -9.01 2.98 -17.37
N ARG A 147 -9.39 4.23 -17.04
CA ARG A 147 -9.09 4.86 -15.76
C ARG A 147 -9.56 4.04 -14.54
N HIS A 148 -10.67 3.27 -14.68
CA HIS A 148 -11.15 2.39 -13.61
C HIS A 148 -10.19 1.21 -13.40
N GLY A 149 -9.69 0.63 -14.49
CA GLY A 149 -8.66 -0.39 -14.44
C GLY A 149 -7.31 0.15 -13.93
N GLN A 150 -6.94 1.37 -14.35
CA GLN A 150 -5.75 2.06 -13.86
C GLN A 150 -5.81 2.28 -12.35
N ALA A 151 -6.93 2.79 -11.82
CA ALA A 151 -7.10 3.02 -10.38
C ALA A 151 -6.93 1.74 -9.56
N ARG A 152 -7.56 0.62 -9.99
CA ARG A 152 -7.41 -0.69 -9.35
C ARG A 152 -5.99 -1.24 -9.44
N ALA A 153 -5.31 -1.04 -10.57
CA ALA A 153 -3.92 -1.44 -10.72
C ALA A 153 -2.98 -0.63 -9.82
N ILE A 154 -3.23 0.68 -9.66
CA ILE A 154 -2.45 1.56 -8.77
C ILE A 154 -2.68 1.14 -7.30
N GLU A 155 -3.92 0.87 -6.88
CA GLU A 155 -4.22 0.39 -5.54
C GLU A 155 -3.47 -0.91 -5.23
N LYS A 156 -3.53 -1.89 -6.14
CA LYS A 156 -2.80 -3.15 -6.00
C LYS A 156 -1.28 -2.95 -5.99
N LEU A 157 -0.77 -1.98 -6.75
CA LEU A 157 0.64 -1.61 -6.72
C LEU A 157 1.06 -1.07 -5.34
N GLN A 158 0.23 -0.23 -4.74
CA GLN A 158 0.44 0.29 -3.37
C GLN A 158 0.50 -0.85 -2.35
N ASP A 159 -0.45 -1.79 -2.40
CA ASP A 159 -0.48 -2.96 -1.51
C ASP A 159 0.79 -3.79 -1.63
N LEU A 160 1.26 -4.02 -2.85
CA LEU A 160 2.51 -4.75 -3.10
C LEU A 160 3.74 -4.01 -2.56
N ILE A 161 3.78 -2.69 -2.65
CA ILE A 161 4.86 -1.86 -2.10
C ILE A 161 4.80 -1.91 -0.56
N VAL A 162 3.63 -1.74 0.05
CA VAL A 162 3.44 -1.85 1.51
C VAL A 162 3.93 -3.20 2.00
N ALA A 163 3.45 -4.29 1.41
CA ALA A 163 3.79 -5.64 1.82
C ALA A 163 5.29 -5.97 1.70
N ASN A 164 5.97 -5.39 0.71
CA ASN A 164 7.37 -5.75 0.42
C ASN A 164 8.39 -4.73 0.92
N ALA A 165 8.05 -3.44 0.93
CA ALA A 165 8.97 -2.37 1.29
C ALA A 165 8.76 -1.85 2.72
N LEU A 166 7.53 -1.88 3.25
CA LEU A 166 7.20 -1.30 4.55
C LEU A 166 6.97 -2.36 5.63
N ALA A 167 6.42 -3.54 5.30
CA ALA A 167 6.02 -4.54 6.29
C ALA A 167 7.13 -5.51 6.75
N LYS A 168 8.36 -5.38 6.24
CA LYS A 168 9.46 -6.34 6.51
C LYS A 168 10.44 -5.90 7.61
N TRP A 169 10.12 -4.86 8.37
CA TRP A 169 11.04 -4.27 9.36
C TRP A 169 10.50 -4.36 10.78
#